data_15cc8ae934679c1d69a8ba7bab7a7410
#
_entry.id   15cc8ae934679c1d69a8ba7bab7a7410
#
_cell.length_a   1.000
_cell.length_b   1.000
_cell.length_c   1.000
_cell.angle_alpha   90.00
_cell.angle_beta   90.00
_cell.angle_gamma   90.00
#
_symmetry.space_group_name_H-M   'P 1'
#
loop_
_entity.id
_entity.type
_entity.pdbx_description
1 polymer ?
#
loop_
_entity_poly.entity_id
_entity_poly.type
_entity_poly.pdbx_seq_one_letter_code
_entity_poly.pdbx_strand_id
1 'polypeptide(L)'
;MIRPATRGDLPSILSIYTAARKFMAETGNASQWNDSYPPVSLVEEDLKKNQLYVITTDTVSQETVSDDFSPLSGTVHAVFAFLPGEEPDYNVITDGHWFSDAPYRAVHRVASDGTIRGVVSQCMDYCKSQCSHLRIDTHENNRIMQHQLEKNGFRRCGIIHIADGSPRIAYEYDSSF
;
A
#
# COMPACT_ATOMS: atom_id res chain seq x y z
N MET A 1 -10.07 7.43 -9.23
CA MET A 1 -8.87 8.34 -9.29
C MET A 1 -7.90 7.97 -8.17
N ILE A 2 -6.57 8.18 -8.38
CA ILE A 2 -5.57 8.06 -7.30
C ILE A 2 -5.01 9.44 -7.02
N ARG A 3 -4.92 9.81 -5.75
CA ARG A 3 -4.38 11.10 -5.30
C ARG A 3 -3.68 10.98 -3.94
N PRO A 4 -2.81 11.93 -3.58
CA PRO A 4 -2.33 12.03 -2.21
C PRO A 4 -3.50 12.13 -1.22
N ALA A 5 -3.34 11.46 -0.08
CA ALA A 5 -4.31 11.56 1.01
C ALA A 5 -4.22 12.91 1.72
N THR A 6 -5.34 13.37 2.23
CA THR A 6 -5.45 14.60 3.02
C THR A 6 -5.89 14.30 4.45
N ARG A 7 -5.81 15.26 5.35
CA ARG A 7 -6.34 15.11 6.72
C ARG A 7 -7.84 14.81 6.75
N GLY A 8 -8.59 15.29 5.76
CA GLY A 8 -10.02 15.02 5.63
C GLY A 8 -10.33 13.54 5.35
N ASP A 9 -9.39 12.81 4.76
CA ASP A 9 -9.54 11.38 4.44
C ASP A 9 -9.28 10.46 5.66
N LEU A 10 -8.68 10.99 6.74
CA LEU A 10 -8.22 10.18 7.87
C LEU A 10 -9.32 9.27 8.47
N PRO A 11 -10.56 9.71 8.70
CA PRO A 11 -11.61 8.83 9.21
C PRO A 11 -11.88 7.63 8.28
N SER A 12 -11.96 7.87 6.97
CA SER A 12 -12.17 6.82 5.97
C SER A 12 -10.99 5.86 5.91
N ILE A 13 -9.76 6.36 5.94
CA ILE A 13 -8.53 5.57 5.97
C ILE A 13 -8.51 4.63 7.18
N LEU A 14 -8.82 5.12 8.37
CA LEU A 14 -8.83 4.31 9.60
C LEU A 14 -9.93 3.24 9.55
N SER A 15 -11.09 3.56 8.97
CA SER A 15 -12.17 2.59 8.73
C SER A 15 -11.71 1.48 7.76
N ILE A 16 -11.02 1.83 6.66
CA ILE A 16 -10.47 0.88 5.69
C ILE A 16 -9.45 -0.06 6.36
N TYR A 17 -8.52 0.48 7.16
CA TYR A 17 -7.56 -0.37 7.87
C TYR A 17 -8.25 -1.31 8.87
N THR A 18 -9.31 -0.86 9.51
CA THR A 18 -10.11 -1.72 10.41
C THR A 18 -10.79 -2.86 9.65
N ALA A 19 -11.40 -2.57 8.50
CA ALA A 19 -11.99 -3.58 7.63
C ALA A 19 -10.94 -4.57 7.09
N ALA A 20 -9.76 -4.06 6.70
CA ALA A 20 -8.68 -4.89 6.19
C ALA A 20 -8.14 -5.86 7.26
N ARG A 21 -7.96 -5.43 8.51
CA ARG A 21 -7.56 -6.32 9.62
C ARG A 21 -8.56 -7.44 9.84
N LYS A 22 -9.86 -7.10 9.84
CA LYS A 22 -10.93 -8.09 9.97
C LYS A 22 -10.88 -9.11 8.83
N PHE A 23 -10.77 -8.64 7.60
CA PHE A 23 -10.66 -9.51 6.42
C PHE A 23 -9.42 -10.42 6.49
N MET A 24 -8.27 -9.90 6.88
CA MET A 24 -7.04 -10.69 7.07
C MET A 24 -7.24 -11.79 8.11
N ALA A 25 -7.85 -11.49 9.25
CA ALA A 25 -8.15 -12.48 10.29
C ALA A 25 -9.08 -13.58 9.78
N GLU A 26 -10.13 -13.24 9.05
CA GLU A 26 -11.11 -14.17 8.47
C GLU A 26 -10.50 -15.04 7.36
N THR A 27 -9.47 -14.56 6.67
CA THR A 27 -8.80 -15.28 5.57
C THR A 27 -7.50 -16.00 5.97
N GLY A 28 -7.25 -16.14 7.28
CA GLY A 28 -6.11 -16.91 7.81
C GLY A 28 -4.79 -16.14 7.86
N ASN A 29 -4.80 -14.81 7.72
CA ASN A 29 -3.61 -13.95 7.76
C ASN A 29 -3.63 -12.97 8.96
N ALA A 30 -4.13 -13.40 10.10
CA ALA A 30 -4.24 -12.55 11.31
C ALA A 30 -2.89 -12.07 11.85
N SER A 31 -1.79 -12.75 11.51
CA SER A 31 -0.45 -12.47 12.03
C SER A 31 0.29 -11.37 11.28
N GLN A 32 -0.10 -11.01 10.07
CA GLN A 32 0.59 -9.95 9.30
C GLN A 32 0.38 -8.56 9.92
N TRP A 33 -0.86 -8.26 10.26
CA TRP A 33 -1.25 -7.06 10.99
C TRP A 33 -1.94 -7.49 12.27
N ASN A 34 -1.38 -7.12 13.41
CA ASN A 34 -2.06 -7.32 14.67
C ASN A 34 -3.31 -6.43 14.78
N ASP A 35 -4.04 -6.50 15.87
CA ASP A 35 -5.30 -5.76 16.05
C ASP A 35 -5.15 -4.23 15.96
N SER A 36 -3.93 -3.70 15.99
CA SER A 36 -3.65 -2.26 16.05
C SER A 36 -2.79 -1.72 14.91
N TYR A 37 -2.23 -2.56 14.02
CA TYR A 37 -1.40 -2.08 12.92
C TYR A 37 -2.24 -1.73 11.69
N PRO A 38 -1.92 -0.66 10.94
CA PRO A 38 -1.01 0.40 11.34
C PRO A 38 -1.59 1.27 12.47
N PRO A 39 -0.78 1.71 13.44
CA PRO A 39 -1.25 2.64 14.47
C PRO A 39 -1.57 4.00 13.86
N VAL A 40 -2.49 4.74 14.48
CA VAL A 40 -2.93 6.06 13.98
C VAL A 40 -1.75 7.02 13.82
N SER A 41 -0.79 6.99 14.74
CA SER A 41 0.41 7.83 14.66
C SER A 41 1.24 7.60 13.41
N LEU A 42 1.36 6.35 12.94
CA LEU A 42 2.06 6.02 11.70
C LEU A 42 1.30 6.55 10.48
N VAL A 43 -0.03 6.42 10.47
CA VAL A 43 -0.88 6.96 9.39
C VAL A 43 -0.76 8.48 9.32
N GLU A 44 -0.77 9.16 10.46
CA GLU A 44 -0.58 10.62 10.54
C GLU A 44 0.82 11.05 10.10
N GLU A 45 1.84 10.26 10.41
CA GLU A 45 3.22 10.50 9.94
C GLU A 45 3.32 10.37 8.42
N ASP A 46 2.73 9.33 7.85
CA ASP A 46 2.69 9.15 6.39
C ASP A 46 1.96 10.29 5.70
N LEU A 47 0.84 10.75 6.27
CA LEU A 47 0.13 11.94 5.79
C LEU A 47 1.01 13.19 5.84
N LYS A 48 1.69 13.43 6.95
CA LYS A 48 2.58 14.59 7.13
C LYS A 48 3.76 14.57 6.14
N LYS A 49 4.25 13.38 5.79
CA LYS A 49 5.35 13.18 4.84
C LYS A 49 4.87 13.15 3.38
N ASN A 50 3.57 13.30 3.10
CA ASN A 50 2.98 13.17 1.76
C ASN A 50 3.30 11.81 1.09
N GLN A 51 3.31 10.73 1.88
CA GLN A 51 3.63 9.37 1.45
C GLN A 51 2.39 8.48 1.37
N LEU A 52 1.23 8.96 1.82
CA LEU A 52 -0.03 8.23 1.82
C LEU A 52 -0.90 8.65 0.63
N TYR A 53 -1.46 7.66 -0.06
CA TYR A 53 -2.30 7.84 -1.23
C TYR A 53 -3.62 7.12 -1.05
N VAL A 54 -4.67 7.65 -1.67
CA VAL A 54 -6.01 7.05 -1.66
C VAL A 54 -6.49 6.78 -3.09
N ILE A 55 -7.29 5.73 -3.23
CA ILE A 55 -8.07 5.45 -4.44
C ILE A 55 -9.51 5.86 -4.17
N THR A 56 -10.02 6.76 -4.99
CA THR A 56 -11.36 7.30 -4.85
C THR A 56 -12.20 7.03 -6.10
N THR A 57 -13.51 6.92 -5.92
CA THR A 57 -14.48 7.10 -7.00
C THR A 57 -14.96 8.53 -6.97
N ASP A 58 -14.96 9.18 -8.14
CA ASP A 58 -15.55 10.50 -8.28
C ASP A 58 -17.07 10.39 -8.11
N THR A 59 -17.62 11.01 -7.08
CA THR A 59 -19.03 11.35 -7.12
C THR A 59 -19.15 12.55 -8.07
N VAL A 60 -19.57 12.29 -9.30
CA VAL A 60 -19.99 13.37 -10.21
C VAL A 60 -21.32 13.90 -9.65
N SER A 61 -21.28 14.76 -8.66
CA SER A 61 -22.38 15.64 -8.36
C SER A 61 -22.32 16.79 -9.36
N GLN A 62 -23.12 16.66 -10.42
CA GLN A 62 -23.55 17.85 -11.17
C GLN A 62 -24.40 18.72 -10.23
N GLU A 63 -23.78 19.61 -9.49
CA GLU A 63 -24.50 20.77 -8.97
C GLU A 63 -23.52 21.91 -8.61
N THR A 64 -23.70 23.00 -9.33
CA THR A 64 -23.42 24.41 -9.01
C THR A 64 -21.98 24.78 -8.59
N VAL A 65 -21.37 25.52 -9.50
CA VAL A 65 -20.25 26.43 -9.25
C VAL A 65 -20.58 27.35 -8.07
N SER A 66 -20.01 27.09 -6.92
CA SER A 66 -19.80 28.08 -5.88
C SER A 66 -18.32 28.14 -5.60
N ASP A 67 -17.78 29.34 -5.67
CA ASP A 67 -16.41 29.72 -5.34
C ASP A 67 -16.13 29.45 -3.85
N ASP A 68 -15.95 28.21 -3.48
CA ASP A 68 -15.35 27.86 -2.21
C ASP A 68 -14.48 26.60 -2.40
N PHE A 69 -13.27 26.65 -1.88
CA PHE A 69 -12.21 25.66 -1.99
C PHE A 69 -12.66 24.34 -1.34
N SER A 70 -13.55 23.60 -1.98
CA SER A 70 -14.02 22.30 -1.50
C SER A 70 -13.09 21.22 -2.06
N PRO A 71 -12.42 20.43 -1.21
CA PRO A 71 -11.54 19.36 -1.69
C PRO A 71 -12.36 18.35 -2.50
N LEU A 72 -11.76 17.82 -3.57
CA LEU A 72 -12.30 16.77 -4.42
C LEU A 72 -12.93 15.66 -3.58
N SER A 73 -14.24 15.70 -3.39
CA SER A 73 -14.98 14.80 -2.54
C SER A 73 -15.39 13.55 -3.32
N GLY A 74 -14.45 12.60 -3.43
CA GLY A 74 -14.77 11.25 -3.85
C GLY A 74 -14.82 10.32 -2.63
N THR A 75 -15.62 9.26 -2.70
CA THR A 75 -15.57 8.21 -1.67
C THR A 75 -14.22 7.50 -1.71
N VAL A 76 -13.54 7.42 -0.58
CA VAL A 76 -12.26 6.69 -0.44
C VAL A 76 -12.53 5.20 -0.31
N HIS A 77 -11.97 4.39 -1.21
CA HIS A 77 -12.14 2.93 -1.26
C HIS A 77 -10.88 2.15 -0.93
N ALA A 78 -9.72 2.78 -1.08
CA ALA A 78 -8.46 2.14 -0.77
C ALA A 78 -7.40 3.15 -0.36
N VAL A 79 -6.38 2.65 0.32
CA VAL A 79 -5.24 3.42 0.80
C VAL A 79 -3.96 2.61 0.62
N PHE A 80 -2.86 3.28 0.34
CA PHE A 80 -1.52 2.69 0.34
C PHE A 80 -0.47 3.75 0.67
N ALA A 81 0.64 3.32 1.25
CA ALA A 81 1.79 4.16 1.46
C ALA A 81 2.83 3.92 0.36
N PHE A 82 3.40 5.01 -0.18
CA PHE A 82 4.39 4.98 -1.23
C PHE A 82 5.61 5.80 -0.80
N LEU A 83 6.59 5.10 -0.22
CA LEU A 83 7.72 5.68 0.48
C LEU A 83 8.92 5.85 -0.46
N PRO A 84 9.74 6.90 -0.29
CA PRO A 84 11.06 6.92 -0.89
C PRO A 84 11.86 5.71 -0.36
N GLY A 85 12.84 5.22 -1.13
CA GLY A 85 13.66 4.05 -0.80
C GLY A 85 14.38 4.15 0.56
N GLU A 86 15.30 3.21 0.79
CA GLU A 86 16.03 3.07 2.06
C GLU A 86 15.14 2.60 3.23
N GLU A 87 14.29 1.61 2.95
CA GLU A 87 13.55 0.91 4.00
C GLU A 87 14.53 0.08 4.84
N PRO A 88 14.71 0.35 6.15
CA PRO A 88 15.70 -0.35 6.96
C PRO A 88 15.54 -1.87 6.99
N ASP A 89 14.30 -2.35 6.98
CA ASP A 89 13.99 -3.79 6.99
C ASP A 89 14.44 -4.49 5.68
N TYR A 90 14.74 -3.73 4.61
CA TYR A 90 15.19 -4.26 3.32
C TYR A 90 16.70 -4.35 3.17
N ASN A 91 17.47 -3.91 4.17
CA ASN A 91 18.94 -3.94 4.14
C ASN A 91 19.49 -5.36 4.26
N VAL A 92 18.75 -6.28 4.88
CA VAL A 92 19.13 -7.67 5.05
C VAL A 92 18.09 -8.58 4.42
N ILE A 93 18.49 -9.36 3.42
CA ILE A 93 17.65 -10.37 2.77
C ILE A 93 18.31 -11.73 2.85
N THR A 94 17.55 -12.77 3.14
CA THR A 94 17.97 -14.18 3.22
C THR A 94 17.16 -15.03 2.24
N ASP A 95 17.61 -16.25 1.98
CA ASP A 95 16.95 -17.18 1.05
C ASP A 95 16.75 -16.61 -0.36
N GLY A 96 17.67 -15.74 -0.77
CA GLY A 96 17.64 -15.07 -2.06
C GLY A 96 18.41 -13.74 -2.03
N HIS A 97 18.07 -12.85 -2.94
CA HIS A 97 18.72 -11.53 -3.08
C HIS A 97 17.82 -10.56 -3.84
N TRP A 98 18.04 -9.26 -3.65
CA TRP A 98 17.49 -8.23 -4.51
C TRP A 98 18.15 -8.31 -5.89
N PHE A 99 17.36 -8.14 -6.96
CA PHE A 99 17.88 -8.25 -8.34
C PHE A 99 18.55 -6.97 -8.82
N SER A 100 18.29 -5.85 -8.16
CA SER A 100 18.86 -4.54 -8.53
C SER A 100 19.26 -3.76 -7.29
N ASP A 101 20.42 -3.07 -7.37
CA ASP A 101 20.91 -2.13 -6.36
C ASP A 101 20.53 -0.66 -6.69
N ALA A 102 19.75 -0.45 -7.75
CA ALA A 102 19.28 0.88 -8.13
C ALA A 102 18.38 1.48 -7.04
N PRO A 103 18.30 2.81 -6.95
CA PRO A 103 17.33 3.47 -6.08
C PRO A 103 15.91 2.98 -6.36
N TYR A 104 15.15 2.72 -5.31
CA TYR A 104 13.78 2.19 -5.38
C TYR A 104 12.81 3.02 -4.54
N ARG A 105 11.52 2.75 -4.70
CA ARG A 105 10.49 3.17 -3.75
C ARG A 105 9.78 1.96 -3.17
N ALA A 106 9.42 2.05 -1.90
CA ALA A 106 8.71 0.98 -1.21
C ALA A 106 7.20 1.24 -1.21
N VAL A 107 6.43 0.16 -1.42
CA VAL A 107 4.96 0.20 -1.32
C VAL A 107 4.55 -0.56 -0.06
N HIS A 108 3.81 0.10 0.83
CA HIS A 108 3.41 -0.46 2.11
C HIS A 108 1.93 -0.25 2.40
N ARG A 109 1.38 -1.04 3.32
CA ARG A 109 0.07 -0.83 3.95
C ARG A 109 -1.08 -0.68 2.95
N VAL A 110 -1.04 -1.46 1.86
CA VAL A 110 -2.12 -1.51 0.87
C VAL A 110 -3.37 -2.11 1.51
N ALA A 111 -4.46 -1.37 1.52
CA ALA A 111 -5.74 -1.81 2.07
C ALA A 111 -6.92 -1.27 1.26
N SER A 112 -8.04 -1.98 1.29
CA SER A 112 -9.29 -1.54 0.66
C SER A 112 -10.50 -1.90 1.51
N ASP A 113 -11.62 -1.21 1.24
CA ASP A 113 -12.94 -1.52 1.83
C ASP A 113 -13.64 -2.71 1.15
N GLY A 114 -13.05 -3.27 0.10
CA GLY A 114 -13.60 -4.41 -0.65
C GLY A 114 -14.71 -4.06 -1.64
N THR A 115 -15.11 -2.81 -1.76
CA THR A 115 -16.24 -2.39 -2.60
C THR A 115 -15.88 -2.24 -4.07
N ILE A 116 -14.61 -1.94 -4.38
CA ILE A 116 -14.11 -1.85 -5.75
C ILE A 116 -13.11 -2.96 -6.06
N ARG A 117 -13.06 -3.37 -7.33
CA ARG A 117 -12.19 -4.45 -7.79
C ARG A 117 -10.85 -3.92 -8.32
N GLY A 118 -9.83 -4.78 -8.27
CA GLY A 118 -8.54 -4.50 -8.89
C GLY A 118 -7.70 -3.43 -8.17
N VAL A 119 -7.97 -3.17 -6.89
CA VAL A 119 -7.26 -2.17 -6.08
C VAL A 119 -5.75 -2.35 -6.13
N VAL A 120 -5.26 -3.58 -5.95
CA VAL A 120 -3.80 -3.83 -5.96
C VAL A 120 -3.21 -3.50 -7.33
N SER A 121 -3.86 -3.90 -8.44
CA SER A 121 -3.37 -3.57 -9.78
C SER A 121 -3.37 -2.05 -10.02
N GLN A 122 -4.43 -1.35 -9.65
CA GLN A 122 -4.49 0.12 -9.77
C GLN A 122 -3.35 0.79 -8.96
N CYS A 123 -3.11 0.31 -7.74
CA CYS A 123 -2.01 0.79 -6.90
C CYS A 123 -0.65 0.55 -7.57
N MET A 124 -0.39 -0.68 -8.05
CA MET A 124 0.89 -1.04 -8.69
C MET A 124 1.10 -0.27 -10.00
N ASP A 125 0.07 -0.11 -10.83
CA ASP A 125 0.15 0.66 -12.08
C ASP A 125 0.49 2.12 -11.80
N TYR A 126 -0.13 2.72 -10.78
CA TYR A 126 0.21 4.07 -10.34
C TYR A 126 1.68 4.14 -9.88
N CYS A 127 2.11 3.25 -8.97
CA CYS A 127 3.48 3.27 -8.45
C CYS A 127 4.52 3.09 -9.57
N LYS A 128 4.28 2.20 -10.53
CA LYS A 128 5.12 2.00 -11.72
C LYS A 128 5.19 3.23 -12.62
N SER A 129 4.11 4.00 -12.72
CA SER A 129 4.12 5.26 -13.47
C SER A 129 4.97 6.34 -12.82
N GLN A 130 5.24 6.23 -11.51
CA GLN A 130 6.01 7.19 -10.73
C GLN A 130 7.48 6.76 -10.49
N CYS A 131 7.77 5.46 -10.56
CA CYS A 131 9.10 4.93 -10.28
C CYS A 131 9.31 3.61 -11.04
N SER A 132 10.46 3.48 -11.70
CA SER A 132 10.81 2.28 -12.48
C SER A 132 11.23 1.09 -11.61
N HIS A 133 11.61 1.31 -10.36
CA HIS A 133 12.08 0.29 -9.43
C HIS A 133 11.31 0.34 -8.12
N LEU A 134 10.61 -0.75 -7.79
CA LEU A 134 9.73 -0.85 -6.64
C LEU A 134 10.06 -2.08 -5.80
N ARG A 135 9.96 -1.95 -4.49
CA ARG A 135 10.03 -3.06 -3.54
C ARG A 135 8.78 -3.09 -2.66
N ILE A 136 8.37 -4.29 -2.29
CA ILE A 136 7.22 -4.55 -1.40
C ILE A 136 7.44 -5.89 -0.71
N ASP A 137 6.88 -6.03 0.47
CA ASP A 137 6.87 -7.30 1.20
C ASP A 137 5.44 -7.71 1.60
N THR A 138 5.27 -8.99 1.87
CA THR A 138 4.02 -9.53 2.41
C THR A 138 4.25 -10.77 3.26
N HIS A 139 3.28 -11.09 4.12
CA HIS A 139 3.35 -12.29 4.95
C HIS A 139 3.11 -13.56 4.11
N GLU A 140 3.70 -14.69 4.54
CA GLU A 140 3.54 -15.98 3.85
C GLU A 140 2.08 -16.46 3.77
N ASN A 141 1.25 -16.07 4.73
CA ASN A 141 -0.18 -16.41 4.74
C ASN A 141 -1.02 -15.50 3.84
N ASN A 142 -0.47 -14.38 3.36
CA ASN A 142 -1.19 -13.47 2.47
C ASN A 142 -1.11 -13.94 1.01
N ARG A 143 -1.72 -15.09 0.72
CA ARG A 143 -1.72 -15.69 -0.62
C ARG A 143 -2.33 -14.77 -1.69
N ILE A 144 -3.33 -13.99 -1.29
CA ILE A 144 -3.98 -13.02 -2.19
C ILE A 144 -2.97 -11.98 -2.65
N MET A 145 -2.22 -11.35 -1.74
CA MET A 145 -1.23 -10.34 -2.09
C MET A 145 -0.09 -10.95 -2.91
N GLN A 146 0.43 -12.11 -2.54
CA GLN A 146 1.48 -12.81 -3.31
C GLN A 146 1.04 -12.99 -4.76
N HIS A 147 -0.14 -13.55 -4.99
CA HIS A 147 -0.68 -13.74 -6.34
C HIS A 147 -0.86 -12.41 -7.10
N GLN A 148 -1.34 -11.36 -6.42
CA GLN A 148 -1.51 -10.05 -7.04
C GLN A 148 -0.16 -9.41 -7.41
N LEU A 149 0.87 -9.55 -6.60
CA LEU A 149 2.20 -9.04 -6.89
C LEU A 149 2.80 -9.73 -8.11
N GLU A 150 2.76 -11.07 -8.15
CA GLU A 150 3.25 -11.86 -9.29
C GLU A 150 2.51 -11.52 -10.57
N LYS A 151 1.18 -11.42 -10.52
CA LYS A 151 0.33 -11.00 -11.65
C LYS A 151 0.69 -9.60 -12.16
N ASN A 152 1.13 -8.71 -11.29
CA ASN A 152 1.57 -7.37 -11.62
C ASN A 152 3.08 -7.29 -11.96
N GLY A 153 3.75 -8.41 -12.23
CA GLY A 153 5.12 -8.45 -12.71
C GLY A 153 6.20 -8.28 -11.64
N PHE A 154 5.83 -8.35 -10.35
CA PHE A 154 6.82 -8.41 -9.29
C PHE A 154 7.42 -9.81 -9.19
N ARG A 155 8.71 -9.88 -8.90
CA ARG A 155 9.46 -11.13 -8.71
C ARG A 155 9.76 -11.33 -7.24
N ARG A 156 9.59 -12.56 -6.77
CA ARG A 156 10.01 -12.94 -5.42
C ARG A 156 11.53 -12.92 -5.33
N CYS A 157 12.06 -12.23 -4.29
CA CYS A 157 13.49 -12.03 -4.09
C CYS A 157 14.07 -12.92 -2.98
N GLY A 158 13.34 -13.08 -1.87
CA GLY A 158 13.82 -13.78 -0.70
C GLY A 158 12.97 -13.46 0.52
N ILE A 159 13.59 -13.51 1.69
CA ILE A 159 12.97 -13.24 2.98
C ILE A 159 13.67 -12.06 3.66
N ILE A 160 12.88 -11.09 4.10
CA ILE A 160 13.33 -10.02 5.00
C ILE A 160 12.70 -10.23 6.39
N HIS A 161 13.24 -9.57 7.39
CA HIS A 161 12.69 -9.57 8.74
C HIS A 161 12.37 -8.14 9.15
N ILE A 162 11.11 -7.91 9.53
CA ILE A 162 10.69 -6.60 10.03
C ILE A 162 11.15 -6.38 11.47
N ALA A 163 10.99 -5.17 11.99
CA ALA A 163 11.54 -4.74 13.28
C ALA A 163 11.21 -5.67 14.48
N ASP A 164 10.09 -6.39 14.47
CA ASP A 164 9.72 -7.36 15.49
C ASP A 164 10.32 -8.77 15.26
N GLY A 165 11.16 -8.93 14.23
CA GLY A 165 11.80 -10.18 13.85
C GLY A 165 10.94 -11.12 13.01
N SER A 166 9.68 -10.77 12.71
CA SER A 166 8.82 -11.63 11.92
C SER A 166 9.22 -11.62 10.43
N PRO A 167 9.22 -12.79 9.77
CA PRO A 167 9.62 -12.91 8.38
C PRO A 167 8.56 -12.37 7.43
N ARG A 168 9.02 -11.82 6.30
CA ARG A 168 8.19 -11.39 5.17
C ARG A 168 8.82 -11.86 3.86
N ILE A 169 7.98 -12.22 2.92
CA ILE A 169 8.41 -12.50 1.55
C ILE A 169 8.63 -11.17 0.84
N ALA A 170 9.84 -10.95 0.37
CA ALA A 170 10.25 -9.76 -0.36
C ALA A 170 9.99 -9.91 -1.86
N TYR A 171 9.47 -8.87 -2.47
CA TYR A 171 9.18 -8.78 -3.90
C TYR A 171 9.77 -7.51 -4.50
N GLU A 172 10.21 -7.59 -5.73
CA GLU A 172 10.80 -6.49 -6.48
C GLU A 172 10.21 -6.40 -7.89
N TYR A 173 10.00 -5.20 -8.36
CA TYR A 173 9.71 -4.86 -9.74
C TYR A 173 10.74 -3.86 -10.23
N ASP A 174 11.33 -4.12 -11.39
CA ASP A 174 12.16 -3.17 -12.13
C ASP A 174 11.71 -3.19 -13.58
N SER A 175 11.55 -2.02 -14.18
CA SER A 175 11.11 -1.89 -15.58
C SER A 175 12.11 -2.45 -16.59
N SER A 176 13.31 -2.81 -16.16
CA SER A 176 14.35 -3.43 -16.99
C SER A 176 14.31 -4.96 -17.02
N PHE A 177 13.42 -5.60 -16.22
CA PHE A 177 13.30 -7.07 -16.17
C PHE A 177 12.49 -7.67 -17.33
#